data_0eed8e8ebdc1066af1d0b939cd1b58a7
#
_entry.id   0eed8e8ebdc1066af1d0b939cd1b58a7
#
_cell.length_a   1.000
_cell.length_b   1.000
_cell.length_c   1.000
_cell.angle_alpha   90.00
_cell.angle_beta   90.00
_cell.angle_gamma   90.00
#
_symmetry.space_group_name_H-M   'P 1'
#
loop_
_entity.id
_entity.type
_entity.pdbx_description
1 polymer ?
#
loop_
_entity_poly.entity_id
_entity_poly.type
_entity_poly.pdbx_seq_one_letter_code
_entity_poly.pdbx_strand_id
1 'polypeptide(L)'
;MLSGGKGADTLDGGSGNDVLYGGTGNDMYRFAIGAGVDRIEDYDTTTGNADVLSIGQGVSINQLWFQHVGNDLEVSIIGTGDQITIRDWYSNAAYHVEQFKTSDGKVLRDSQVNALVSAMAGFAPPVLGQTSLSTDYQKALNPLIAAHWK
;
A
#
# COMPACT_ATOMS: atom_id res chain seq x y z
N MET A 1 -4.05 -0.13 18.10
CA MET A 1 -2.61 0.13 17.94
C MET A 1 -1.84 -1.15 18.18
N LEU A 2 -0.95 -1.49 17.25
CA LEU A 2 -0.10 -2.67 17.32
C LEU A 2 1.37 -2.26 17.18
N SER A 3 2.26 -2.94 17.91
CA SER A 3 3.70 -2.70 17.83
C SER A 3 4.44 -4.02 17.78
N GLY A 4 5.25 -4.22 16.72
CA GLY A 4 6.08 -5.41 16.56
C GLY A 4 7.33 -5.38 17.44
N GLY A 5 8.11 -4.34 17.32
CA GLY A 5 9.30 -4.12 18.13
C GLY A 5 10.60 -4.42 17.39
N LYS A 6 11.31 -5.44 17.77
CA LYS A 6 12.55 -5.87 17.10
C LYS A 6 12.36 -7.24 16.49
N GLY A 7 12.85 -7.42 15.29
CA GLY A 7 12.79 -8.68 14.59
C GLY A 7 11.79 -8.65 13.44
N ALA A 8 11.46 -9.80 12.91
CA ALA A 8 10.52 -9.91 11.82
C ALA A 8 9.12 -10.19 12.39
N ASP A 9 8.26 -9.19 12.34
CA ASP A 9 6.94 -9.24 12.93
C ASP A 9 5.84 -9.26 11.86
N THR A 10 4.66 -9.76 12.20
CA THR A 10 3.47 -9.69 11.35
C THR A 10 2.40 -8.90 12.09
N LEU A 11 1.96 -7.79 11.51
CA LEU A 11 0.98 -6.90 12.09
C LEU A 11 -0.31 -6.94 11.27
N ASP A 12 -1.40 -7.28 11.95
CA ASP A 12 -2.73 -7.34 11.38
C ASP A 12 -3.67 -6.57 12.30
N GLY A 13 -4.11 -5.39 11.88
CA GLY A 13 -5.00 -4.55 12.66
C GLY A 13 -6.42 -5.12 12.76
N GLY A 14 -6.81 -5.94 11.80
CA GLY A 14 -8.19 -6.41 11.71
C GLY A 14 -9.10 -5.32 11.16
N SER A 15 -10.34 -5.31 11.59
CA SER A 15 -11.29 -4.28 11.19
C SER A 15 -11.19 -3.06 12.10
N GLY A 16 -11.41 -1.89 11.54
CA GLY A 16 -11.39 -0.64 12.30
C GLY A 16 -10.35 0.34 11.75
N ASN A 17 -9.91 1.24 12.60
CA ASN A 17 -8.89 2.22 12.25
C ASN A 17 -7.69 2.02 13.16
N ASP A 18 -6.69 1.33 12.67
CA ASP A 18 -5.56 0.90 13.46
C ASP A 18 -4.27 1.65 13.12
N VAL A 19 -3.37 1.72 14.08
CA VAL A 19 -2.02 2.24 13.89
C VAL A 19 -1.04 1.10 14.13
N LEU A 20 -0.18 0.86 13.13
CA LEU A 20 0.72 -0.27 13.10
C LEU A 20 2.17 0.23 13.12
N TYR A 21 2.92 -0.21 14.12
CA TYR A 21 4.34 0.11 14.29
C TYR A 21 5.15 -1.18 14.13
N GLY A 22 5.85 -1.35 13.01
CA GLY A 22 6.69 -2.53 12.81
C GLY A 22 7.89 -2.51 13.74
N GLY A 23 8.66 -1.46 13.68
CA GLY A 23 9.86 -1.30 14.47
C GLY A 23 11.11 -1.54 13.65
N THR A 24 12.01 -2.40 14.15
CA THR A 24 13.23 -2.73 13.43
C THR A 24 13.24 -4.17 12.98
N GLY A 25 13.56 -4.39 11.72
CA GLY A 25 13.62 -5.71 11.12
C GLY A 25 12.76 -5.78 9.87
N ASN A 26 12.48 -6.98 9.41
CA ASN A 26 11.68 -7.18 8.22
C ASN A 26 10.24 -7.51 8.63
N ASP A 27 9.37 -6.51 8.58
CA ASP A 27 8.02 -6.62 9.08
C ASP A 27 7.02 -6.84 7.96
N MET A 28 5.91 -7.47 8.28
CA MET A 28 4.80 -7.70 7.36
C MET A 28 3.53 -7.05 7.90
N TYR A 29 2.96 -6.16 7.13
CA TYR A 29 1.69 -5.49 7.41
C TYR A 29 0.59 -6.12 6.54
N ARG A 30 -0.49 -6.53 7.15
CA ARG A 30 -1.64 -7.10 6.41
C ARG A 30 -2.68 -6.04 6.13
N PHE A 31 -3.13 -5.99 4.89
CA PHE A 31 -4.17 -5.07 4.44
C PHE A 31 -5.10 -5.80 3.46
N ALA A 32 -6.39 -5.83 3.78
CA ALA A 32 -7.38 -6.58 3.01
C ALA A 32 -8.73 -5.86 3.00
N ILE A 33 -9.65 -6.38 2.22
CA ILE A 33 -11.04 -5.92 2.23
C ILE A 33 -11.60 -6.10 3.65
N GLY A 34 -12.20 -5.04 4.18
CA GLY A 34 -12.73 -5.00 5.53
C GLY A 34 -11.75 -4.51 6.60
N ALA A 35 -10.54 -4.12 6.21
CA ALA A 35 -9.55 -3.60 7.16
C ALA A 35 -9.95 -2.26 7.78
N GLY A 36 -10.67 -1.43 7.03
CA GLY A 36 -10.99 -0.08 7.48
C GLY A 36 -9.94 0.94 7.07
N VAL A 37 -9.65 1.91 7.92
CA VAL A 37 -8.68 2.97 7.64
C VAL A 37 -7.50 2.83 8.61
N ASP A 38 -6.43 2.27 8.12
CA ASP A 38 -5.23 2.00 8.91
C ASP A 38 -4.08 2.95 8.59
N ARG A 39 -3.11 2.98 9.50
CA ARG A 39 -1.89 3.77 9.32
C ARG A 39 -0.68 2.97 9.74
N ILE A 40 0.33 2.93 8.88
CA ILE A 40 1.66 2.40 9.20
C ILE A 40 2.55 3.57 9.62
N GLU A 41 3.17 3.43 10.77
CA GLU A 41 4.23 4.31 11.25
C GLU A 41 5.48 3.46 11.44
N ASP A 42 6.26 3.35 10.39
CA ASP A 42 7.48 2.56 10.37
C ASP A 42 8.68 3.47 10.18
N TYR A 43 9.70 3.28 11.01
CA TYR A 43 10.97 3.98 10.87
C TYR A 43 12.10 3.01 11.15
N ASP A 44 12.77 2.56 10.10
CA ASP A 44 13.90 1.66 10.24
C ASP A 44 15.03 2.11 9.30
N THR A 45 16.18 2.42 9.89
CA THR A 45 17.39 2.82 9.16
C THR A 45 18.34 1.65 8.90
N THR A 46 17.95 0.43 9.24
CA THR A 46 18.79 -0.76 9.06
C THR A 46 19.02 -1.01 7.57
N THR A 47 20.29 -1.13 7.18
CA THR A 47 20.64 -1.43 5.79
C THR A 47 20.10 -2.80 5.39
N GLY A 48 19.37 -2.83 4.28
CA GLY A 48 18.84 -4.07 3.73
C GLY A 48 17.56 -4.56 4.39
N ASN A 49 16.89 -3.74 5.26
CA ASN A 49 15.57 -4.13 5.73
C ASN A 49 14.60 -4.22 4.54
N ALA A 50 13.62 -5.08 4.67
CA ALA A 50 12.64 -5.30 3.61
C ALA A 50 11.28 -5.58 4.24
N ASP A 51 10.53 -4.50 4.45
CA ASP A 51 9.17 -4.58 4.95
C ASP A 51 8.19 -4.87 3.81
N VAL A 52 7.10 -5.51 4.14
CA VAL A 52 6.12 -5.97 3.15
C VAL A 52 4.72 -5.51 3.56
N LEU A 53 4.02 -4.85 2.65
CA LEU A 53 2.57 -4.71 2.73
C LEU A 53 1.95 -5.90 1.99
N SER A 54 1.34 -6.80 2.73
CA SER A 54 0.69 -7.99 2.19
C SER A 54 -0.79 -7.69 1.93
N ILE A 55 -1.16 -7.67 0.65
CA ILE A 55 -2.53 -7.41 0.20
C ILE A 55 -3.29 -8.74 0.23
N GLY A 56 -4.46 -8.75 0.88
CA GLY A 56 -5.25 -9.96 1.08
C GLY A 56 -5.89 -10.52 -0.19
N GLN A 57 -6.50 -11.69 -0.04
CA GLN A 57 -7.18 -12.37 -1.14
C GLN A 57 -8.33 -11.56 -1.69
N GLY A 58 -8.60 -11.70 -2.98
CA GLY A 58 -9.69 -11.01 -3.66
C GLY A 58 -9.35 -9.62 -4.14
N VAL A 59 -8.11 -9.15 -3.92
CA VAL A 59 -7.65 -7.84 -4.39
C VAL A 59 -6.58 -8.03 -5.46
N SER A 60 -6.88 -7.61 -6.68
CA SER A 60 -5.92 -7.63 -7.78
C SER A 60 -5.15 -6.31 -7.87
N ILE A 61 -4.05 -6.32 -8.64
CA ILE A 61 -3.24 -5.11 -8.86
C ILE A 61 -4.06 -3.96 -9.46
N ASN A 62 -5.11 -4.26 -10.21
CA ASN A 62 -5.98 -3.26 -10.84
C ASN A 62 -7.02 -2.68 -9.87
N GLN A 63 -7.09 -3.18 -8.65
CA GLN A 63 -8.03 -2.71 -7.62
C GLN A 63 -7.35 -1.84 -6.57
N LEU A 64 -6.11 -1.44 -6.78
CA LEU A 64 -5.36 -0.61 -5.85
C LEU A 64 -5.16 0.79 -6.42
N TRP A 65 -5.39 1.80 -5.58
CA TRP A 65 -5.20 3.19 -5.93
C TRP A 65 -4.14 3.80 -5.03
N PHE A 66 -3.09 4.36 -5.64
CA PHE A 66 -1.95 4.96 -4.94
C PHE A 66 -2.05 6.48 -5.05
N GLN A 67 -1.88 7.18 -3.92
CA GLN A 67 -2.03 8.62 -3.87
C GLN A 67 -0.98 9.25 -2.93
N HIS A 68 -0.42 10.39 -3.35
CA HIS A 68 0.45 11.21 -2.53
C HIS A 68 -0.40 12.23 -1.77
N VAL A 69 -0.43 12.15 -0.44
CA VAL A 69 -1.20 13.04 0.42
C VAL A 69 -0.28 13.64 1.48
N GLY A 70 0.05 14.92 1.35
CA GLY A 70 1.03 15.56 2.24
C GLY A 70 2.41 14.90 2.11
N ASN A 71 2.94 14.37 3.20
CA ASN A 71 4.18 13.58 3.20
C ASN A 71 3.92 12.07 3.15
N ASP A 72 2.67 11.66 3.07
CA ASP A 72 2.26 10.27 3.21
C ASP A 72 1.94 9.62 1.87
N LEU A 73 2.11 8.31 1.81
CA LEU A 73 1.59 7.47 0.73
C LEU A 73 0.29 6.82 1.20
N GLU A 74 -0.75 6.99 0.42
CA GLU A 74 -2.07 6.42 0.69
C GLU A 74 -2.39 5.34 -0.34
N VAL A 75 -2.78 4.16 0.11
CA VAL A 75 -3.17 3.04 -0.73
C VAL A 75 -4.61 2.66 -0.39
N SER A 76 -5.48 2.69 -1.39
CA SER A 76 -6.90 2.36 -1.22
C SER A 76 -7.27 1.13 -2.04
N ILE A 77 -8.20 0.34 -1.53
CA ILE A 77 -8.82 -0.74 -2.31
C ILE A 77 -10.05 -0.15 -3.00
N ILE A 78 -9.99 -0.12 -4.34
CA ILE A 78 -11.01 0.52 -5.17
C ILE A 78 -12.40 -0.10 -4.88
N GLY A 79 -13.37 0.78 -4.69
CA GLY A 79 -14.76 0.39 -4.47
C GLY A 79 -15.13 0.13 -3.01
N THR A 80 -14.15 0.16 -2.11
CA THR A 80 -14.35 -0.04 -0.68
C THR A 80 -13.95 1.21 0.09
N GLY A 81 -14.26 1.26 1.39
CA GLY A 81 -13.73 2.29 2.30
C GLY A 81 -12.37 1.92 2.89
N ASP A 82 -11.77 0.83 2.46
CA ASP A 82 -10.51 0.34 3.01
C ASP A 82 -9.32 1.12 2.46
N GLN A 83 -8.48 1.60 3.38
CA GLN A 83 -7.36 2.46 3.05
C GLN A 83 -6.24 2.25 4.04
N ILE A 84 -5.01 2.27 3.57
CA ILE A 84 -3.84 2.26 4.45
C ILE A 84 -2.92 3.41 4.08
N THR A 85 -2.48 4.16 5.09
CA THR A 85 -1.55 5.28 4.93
C THR A 85 -0.19 4.89 5.47
N ILE A 86 0.85 5.05 4.66
CA ILE A 86 2.24 4.89 5.11
C ILE A 86 2.76 6.28 5.41
N ARG A 87 2.91 6.58 6.69
CA ARG A 87 3.24 7.91 7.17
C ARG A 87 4.68 8.28 6.80
N ASP A 88 4.86 9.55 6.43
CA ASP A 88 6.15 10.14 6.11
C ASP A 88 6.92 9.45 4.98
N TRP A 89 6.24 8.69 4.14
CA TRP A 89 6.83 8.00 2.99
C TRP A 89 7.73 8.92 2.14
N TYR A 90 7.27 10.15 1.89
CA TYR A 90 7.98 11.10 1.04
C TYR A 90 9.03 11.92 1.80
N SER A 91 9.14 11.76 3.11
CA SER A 91 10.14 12.48 3.91
C SER A 91 11.50 11.81 3.86
N ASN A 92 11.53 10.46 3.93
CA ASN A 92 12.77 9.71 4.00
C ASN A 92 12.51 8.24 3.65
N ALA A 93 13.47 7.59 3.00
CA ALA A 93 13.38 6.16 2.66
C ALA A 93 13.26 5.25 3.90
N ALA A 94 13.69 5.70 5.07
CA ALA A 94 13.54 4.93 6.32
C ALA A 94 12.09 4.73 6.72
N TYR A 95 11.15 5.46 6.15
CA TYR A 95 9.70 5.29 6.37
C TYR A 95 9.03 4.43 5.29
N HIS A 96 9.79 3.90 4.34
CA HIS A 96 9.21 3.07 3.28
C HIS A 96 8.87 1.68 3.78
N VAL A 97 7.81 1.13 3.22
CA VAL A 97 7.59 -0.31 3.12
C VAL A 97 8.16 -0.71 1.76
N GLU A 98 9.14 -1.57 1.72
CA GLU A 98 9.93 -1.81 0.51
C GLU A 98 9.21 -2.61 -0.54
N GLN A 99 8.22 -3.41 -0.16
CA GLN A 99 7.50 -4.27 -1.09
C GLN A 99 5.99 -4.27 -0.80
N PHE A 100 5.23 -4.28 -1.87
CA PHE A 100 3.78 -4.48 -1.85
C PHE A 100 3.52 -5.80 -2.57
N LYS A 101 2.87 -6.75 -1.91
CA LYS A 101 2.62 -8.09 -2.48
C LYS A 101 1.14 -8.39 -2.47
N THR A 102 0.62 -8.84 -3.63
CA THR A 102 -0.73 -9.37 -3.72
C THR A 102 -0.74 -10.88 -3.42
N SER A 103 -1.91 -11.42 -3.10
CA SER A 103 -2.05 -12.83 -2.78
C SER A 103 -1.77 -13.76 -3.97
N ASP A 104 -1.86 -13.25 -5.20
CA ASP A 104 -1.52 -13.99 -6.42
C ASP A 104 -0.03 -13.91 -6.80
N GLY A 105 0.80 -13.33 -5.93
CA GLY A 105 2.25 -13.33 -6.09
C GLY A 105 2.84 -12.16 -6.85
N LYS A 106 2.07 -11.13 -7.17
CA LYS A 106 2.59 -9.92 -7.80
C LYS A 106 3.28 -9.04 -6.76
N VAL A 107 4.39 -8.43 -7.15
CA VAL A 107 5.22 -7.58 -6.27
C VAL A 107 5.45 -6.22 -6.92
N LEU A 108 5.19 -5.16 -6.16
CA LEU A 108 5.57 -3.80 -6.48
C LEU A 108 6.64 -3.36 -5.49
N ARG A 109 7.77 -2.85 -5.99
CA ARG A 109 8.84 -2.33 -5.13
C ARG A 109 8.64 -0.85 -4.84
N ASP A 110 9.18 -0.38 -3.73
CA ASP A 110 9.10 1.03 -3.33
C ASP A 110 9.64 1.99 -4.40
N SER A 111 10.70 1.60 -5.10
CA SER A 111 11.26 2.40 -6.21
C SER A 111 10.32 2.59 -7.39
N GLN A 112 9.27 1.78 -7.49
CA GLN A 112 8.30 1.81 -8.60
C GLN A 112 6.98 2.48 -8.24
N VAL A 113 6.76 2.78 -6.96
CA VAL A 113 5.50 3.35 -6.45
C VAL A 113 5.21 4.70 -7.09
N ASN A 114 6.21 5.57 -7.22
CA ASN A 114 6.00 6.92 -7.74
C ASN A 114 5.53 6.94 -9.20
N ALA A 115 5.86 5.95 -9.99
CA ALA A 115 5.34 5.84 -11.36
C ALA A 115 3.82 5.67 -11.35
N LEU A 116 3.30 4.83 -10.44
CA LEU A 116 1.86 4.65 -10.28
C LEU A 116 1.19 5.88 -9.69
N VAL A 117 1.79 6.47 -8.66
CA VAL A 117 1.27 7.70 -8.02
C VAL A 117 1.13 8.82 -9.05
N SER A 118 2.17 9.04 -9.87
CA SER A 118 2.17 10.10 -10.89
C SER A 118 1.12 9.85 -11.97
N ALA A 119 0.97 8.62 -12.41
CA ALA A 119 -0.03 8.26 -13.42
C ALA A 119 -1.46 8.42 -12.89
N MET A 120 -1.70 7.97 -11.66
CA MET A 120 -3.02 8.04 -11.04
C MET A 120 -3.39 9.48 -10.65
N ALA A 121 -2.41 10.34 -10.39
CA ALA A 121 -2.65 11.75 -10.06
C ALA A 121 -3.36 12.52 -11.18
N GLY A 122 -3.30 12.06 -12.42
CA GLY A 122 -4.03 12.64 -13.56
C GLY A 122 -5.51 12.31 -13.59
N PHE A 123 -6.00 11.48 -12.68
CA PHE A 123 -7.39 11.02 -12.64
C PHE A 123 -7.99 11.25 -11.26
N ALA A 124 -9.31 11.43 -11.20
CA ALA A 124 -10.02 11.42 -9.92
C ALA A 124 -10.05 9.99 -9.36
N PRO A 125 -9.82 9.79 -8.03
CA PRO A 125 -9.94 8.47 -7.44
C PRO A 125 -11.33 7.86 -7.67
N PRO A 126 -11.44 6.54 -7.88
CA PRO A 126 -12.74 5.89 -8.00
C PRO A 126 -13.61 6.12 -6.77
N VAL A 127 -14.90 6.32 -7.01
CA VAL A 127 -15.86 6.55 -5.91
C VAL A 127 -16.17 5.25 -5.18
N LEU A 128 -16.64 5.38 -3.94
CA LEU A 128 -17.07 4.24 -3.13
C LEU A 128 -18.16 3.46 -3.88
N GLY A 129 -18.00 2.13 -3.93
CA GLY A 129 -18.89 1.23 -4.66
C GLY A 129 -18.46 0.93 -6.09
N GLN A 130 -17.55 1.73 -6.67
CA GLN A 130 -16.97 1.45 -7.98
C GLN A 130 -15.82 0.43 -7.82
N THR A 131 -16.10 -0.84 -8.04
CA THR A 131 -15.16 -1.94 -7.77
C THR A 131 -14.13 -2.17 -8.87
N SER A 132 -14.26 -1.51 -10.01
CA SER A 132 -13.31 -1.57 -11.11
C SER A 132 -13.09 -0.21 -11.72
N LEU A 133 -11.98 -0.03 -12.40
CA LEU A 133 -11.69 1.19 -13.14
C LEU A 133 -12.61 1.32 -14.35
N SER A 134 -12.98 2.55 -14.70
CA SER A 134 -13.68 2.83 -15.95
C SER A 134 -12.82 2.43 -17.15
N THR A 135 -13.45 2.25 -18.32
CA THR A 135 -12.73 1.86 -19.55
C THR A 135 -11.61 2.83 -19.88
N ASP A 136 -11.83 4.14 -19.71
CA ASP A 136 -10.81 5.15 -19.99
C ASP A 136 -9.63 5.06 -19.04
N TYR A 137 -9.89 4.83 -17.75
CA TYR A 137 -8.85 4.61 -16.73
C TYR A 137 -8.07 3.34 -17.02
N GLN A 138 -8.76 2.26 -17.42
CA GLN A 138 -8.11 1.00 -17.77
C GLN A 138 -7.15 1.15 -18.94
N LYS A 139 -7.55 1.86 -20.00
CA LYS A 139 -6.68 2.10 -21.15
C LYS A 139 -5.42 2.86 -20.78
N ALA A 140 -5.55 3.86 -19.91
CA ALA A 140 -4.42 4.69 -19.48
C ALA A 140 -3.52 3.99 -18.45
N LEU A 141 -4.10 3.26 -17.50
CA LEU A 141 -3.39 2.78 -16.31
C LEU A 141 -3.00 1.31 -16.36
N ASN A 142 -3.80 0.43 -16.97
CA ASN A 142 -3.50 -1.01 -16.94
C ASN A 142 -2.13 -1.38 -17.52
N PRO A 143 -1.68 -0.82 -18.66
CA PRO A 143 -0.35 -1.14 -19.16
C PRO A 143 0.77 -0.73 -18.19
N LEU A 144 0.60 0.40 -17.51
CA LEU A 144 1.57 0.90 -16.54
C LEU A 144 1.56 0.04 -15.27
N ILE A 145 0.37 -0.30 -14.77
CA ILE A 145 0.21 -1.18 -13.61
C ILE A 145 0.89 -2.52 -13.88
N ALA A 146 0.60 -3.13 -15.02
CA ALA A 146 1.17 -4.42 -15.40
C ALA A 146 2.70 -4.34 -15.58
N ALA A 147 3.23 -3.22 -16.02
CA ALA A 147 4.67 -3.03 -16.22
C ALA A 147 5.44 -2.96 -14.90
N HIS A 148 4.82 -2.48 -13.81
CA HIS A 148 5.48 -2.24 -12.53
C HIS A 148 5.23 -3.35 -11.50
N TRP A 149 4.09 -4.01 -11.56
CA TRP A 149 3.80 -5.15 -10.71
C TRP A 149 4.36 -6.43 -11.34
N LYS A 150 5.37 -6.97 -10.76
CA LYS A 150 6.06 -8.19 -11.21
C LYS A 150 5.92 -9.29 -10.16
#